data_5fee1e0b292057daee3406f321d395f0
#
_entry.id   5fee1e0b292057daee3406f321d395f0
#
_cell.length_a   1.000
_cell.length_b   1.000
_cell.length_c   1.000
_cell.angle_alpha   90.00
_cell.angle_beta   90.00
_cell.angle_gamma   90.00
#
_symmetry.space_group_name_H-M   'P 1'
#
loop_
_entity.id
_entity.type
_entity.pdbx_description
1 polymer ?
#
loop_
_entity_poly.entity_id
_entity_poly.type
_entity_poly.pdbx_seq_one_letter_code
_entity_poly.pdbx_strand_id
1 'polypeptide(L)'
;MHAGFADREQAMNWEAVSAITEVAGLIAIVASLIYIGAQSKQANDHATAASETAWMEALNQIWSSWVHDEHTTSVLRQGFGSFDRLTKADQAIFQMRVGPLVNHWLLANQLPEKGLLAPKLSTEMHEVVVAALSTPGGLEYWEYDSKATPDGVELLETVKERQGKQPSWIELMPWWGPD
;
A
#
# COMPACT_ATOMS: atom_id res chain seq x y z
N MET A 1 1.56 77.34 -52.55
CA MET A 1 0.77 76.60 -51.53
C MET A 1 1.38 75.25 -51.36
N HIS A 2 2.25 75.07 -50.36
CA HIS A 2 2.76 73.74 -50.00
C HIS A 2 2.19 73.36 -48.66
N ALA A 3 1.26 72.42 -48.67
CA ALA A 3 0.74 71.82 -47.44
C ALA A 3 1.77 70.82 -46.93
N GLY A 4 2.37 71.16 -45.78
CA GLY A 4 3.22 70.23 -45.08
C GLY A 4 2.37 69.10 -44.46
N PHE A 5 2.61 67.90 -44.96
CA PHE A 5 2.20 66.67 -44.28
C PHE A 5 3.10 66.50 -43.05
N ALA A 6 2.53 66.81 -41.90
CA ALA A 6 3.19 66.48 -40.65
C ALA A 6 3.11 64.96 -40.47
N ASP A 7 4.22 64.31 -40.70
CA ASP A 7 4.50 62.96 -40.28
C ASP A 7 4.48 62.92 -38.75
N ARG A 8 3.31 62.53 -38.21
CA ARG A 8 3.23 62.10 -36.82
C ARG A 8 3.74 60.66 -36.78
N GLU A 9 5.08 60.49 -36.75
CA GLU A 9 5.61 59.28 -36.25
C GLU A 9 5.11 59.11 -34.80
N GLN A 10 4.15 58.19 -34.64
CA GLN A 10 3.74 57.70 -33.34
C GLN A 10 4.98 57.03 -32.74
N ALA A 11 5.78 57.77 -31.97
CA ALA A 11 6.87 57.24 -31.22
C ALA A 11 6.27 56.13 -30.30
N MET A 12 6.53 54.88 -30.64
CA MET A 12 6.14 53.73 -29.86
C MET A 12 6.73 53.91 -28.47
N ASN A 13 5.87 53.93 -27.45
CA ASN A 13 6.32 54.08 -26.07
C ASN A 13 6.92 52.75 -25.59
N TRP A 14 8.21 52.58 -25.82
CA TRP A 14 8.98 51.38 -25.49
C TRP A 14 8.91 51.01 -24.00
N GLU A 15 8.76 51.98 -23.11
CA GLU A 15 8.59 51.76 -21.68
C GLU A 15 7.26 51.03 -21.40
N ALA A 16 6.17 51.49 -22.03
CA ALA A 16 4.88 50.86 -21.89
C ALA A 16 4.86 49.41 -22.45
N VAL A 17 5.52 49.21 -23.60
CA VAL A 17 5.68 47.88 -24.22
C VAL A 17 6.46 46.95 -23.30
N SER A 18 7.57 47.43 -22.73
CA SER A 18 8.41 46.68 -21.79
C SER A 18 7.62 46.26 -20.54
N ALA A 19 6.89 47.23 -19.91
CA ALA A 19 6.08 46.94 -18.73
C ALA A 19 4.97 45.91 -18.98
N ILE A 20 4.28 46.01 -20.15
CA ILE A 20 3.25 45.03 -20.53
C ILE A 20 3.85 43.64 -20.75
N THR A 21 5.02 43.57 -21.38
CA THR A 21 5.72 42.30 -21.64
C THR A 21 6.16 41.65 -20.33
N GLU A 22 6.62 42.44 -19.38
CA GLU A 22 7.05 41.94 -18.05
C GLU A 22 5.87 41.40 -17.27
N VAL A 23 4.75 42.10 -17.22
CA VAL A 23 3.51 41.63 -16.57
C VAL A 23 2.98 40.37 -17.24
N ALA A 24 2.95 40.32 -18.57
CA ALA A 24 2.53 39.14 -19.32
C ALA A 24 3.44 37.93 -19.04
N GLY A 25 4.76 38.16 -18.95
CA GLY A 25 5.73 37.13 -18.57
C GLY A 25 5.48 36.56 -17.16
N LEU A 26 5.23 37.45 -16.18
CA LEU A 26 4.89 37.04 -14.82
C LEU A 26 3.59 36.21 -14.77
N ILE A 27 2.55 36.64 -15.48
CA ILE A 27 1.28 35.90 -15.58
C ILE A 27 1.52 34.49 -16.19
N ALA A 28 2.32 34.41 -17.25
CA ALA A 28 2.64 33.13 -17.89
C ALA A 28 3.40 32.20 -16.95
N ILE A 29 4.33 32.72 -16.16
CA ILE A 29 5.08 31.93 -15.15
C ILE A 29 4.12 31.40 -14.09
N VAL A 30 3.26 32.26 -13.52
CA VAL A 30 2.30 31.87 -12.48
C VAL A 30 1.32 30.82 -13.03
N ALA A 31 0.79 31.01 -14.24
CA ALA A 31 -0.08 30.04 -14.88
C ALA A 31 0.61 28.67 -15.08
N SER A 32 1.88 28.70 -15.49
CA SER A 32 2.70 27.49 -15.68
C SER A 32 2.93 26.75 -14.34
N LEU A 33 3.19 27.49 -13.26
CA LEU A 33 3.38 26.91 -11.93
C LEU A 33 2.10 26.25 -11.41
N ILE A 34 0.94 26.91 -11.60
CA ILE A 34 -0.38 26.35 -11.24
C ILE A 34 -0.64 25.07 -12.06
N TYR A 35 -0.36 25.09 -13.36
CA TYR A 35 -0.54 23.95 -14.23
C TYR A 35 0.35 22.76 -13.82
N ILE A 36 1.65 23.02 -13.55
CA ILE A 36 2.58 22.00 -13.08
C ILE A 36 2.13 21.44 -11.72
N GLY A 37 1.67 22.29 -10.81
CA GLY A 37 1.13 21.88 -9.52
C GLY A 37 -0.08 20.95 -9.67
N ALA A 38 -1.00 21.28 -10.57
CA ALA A 38 -2.18 20.46 -10.87
C ALA A 38 -1.78 19.11 -11.51
N GLN A 39 -0.87 19.11 -12.47
CA GLN A 39 -0.34 17.88 -13.07
C GLN A 39 0.37 17.00 -12.05
N SER A 40 1.19 17.59 -11.19
CA SER A 40 1.92 16.86 -10.15
C SER A 40 0.96 16.18 -9.16
N LYS A 41 -0.10 16.88 -8.76
CA LYS A 41 -1.15 16.31 -7.93
C LYS A 41 -1.86 15.14 -8.63
N GLN A 42 -2.29 15.33 -9.87
CA GLN A 42 -2.94 14.28 -10.65
C GLN A 42 -2.03 13.05 -10.83
N ALA A 43 -0.74 13.26 -11.12
CA ALA A 43 0.23 12.18 -11.24
C ALA A 43 0.37 11.38 -9.92
N ASN A 44 0.37 12.10 -8.79
CA ASN A 44 0.43 11.49 -7.46
C ASN A 44 -0.83 10.67 -7.14
N ASP A 45 -2.01 11.22 -7.45
CA ASP A 45 -3.29 10.53 -7.25
C ASP A 45 -3.36 9.25 -8.10
N HIS A 46 -2.89 9.30 -9.35
CA HIS A 46 -2.78 8.11 -10.21
C HIS A 46 -1.75 7.09 -9.68
N ALA A 47 -0.61 7.53 -9.18
CA ALA A 47 0.40 6.65 -8.61
C ALA A 47 -0.13 5.93 -7.36
N THR A 48 -0.86 6.63 -6.49
CA THR A 48 -1.51 6.04 -5.31
C THR A 48 -2.54 5.00 -5.72
N ALA A 49 -3.45 5.33 -6.64
CA ALA A 49 -4.48 4.40 -7.11
C ALA A 49 -3.87 3.15 -7.78
N ALA A 50 -2.81 3.32 -8.59
CA ALA A 50 -2.09 2.20 -9.21
C ALA A 50 -1.41 1.32 -8.15
N SER A 51 -0.79 1.92 -7.12
CA SER A 51 -0.17 1.20 -6.02
C SER A 51 -1.19 0.41 -5.20
N GLU A 52 -2.33 0.99 -4.88
CA GLU A 52 -3.41 0.31 -4.16
C GLU A 52 -3.97 -0.86 -4.98
N THR A 53 -4.16 -0.68 -6.29
CA THR A 53 -4.61 -1.75 -7.18
C THR A 53 -3.60 -2.90 -7.20
N ALA A 54 -2.31 -2.61 -7.40
CA ALA A 54 -1.26 -3.62 -7.42
C ALA A 54 -1.14 -4.35 -6.07
N TRP A 55 -1.33 -3.62 -4.96
CA TRP A 55 -1.33 -4.17 -3.62
C TRP A 55 -2.50 -5.15 -3.41
N MET A 56 -3.72 -4.79 -3.84
CA MET A 56 -4.89 -5.66 -3.78
C MET A 56 -4.75 -6.90 -4.68
N GLU A 57 -4.17 -6.75 -5.87
CA GLU A 57 -3.89 -7.88 -6.76
C GLU A 57 -2.92 -8.88 -6.13
N ALA A 58 -1.83 -8.38 -5.50
CA ALA A 58 -0.88 -9.22 -4.79
C ALA A 58 -1.54 -9.96 -3.62
N LEU A 59 -2.41 -9.30 -2.85
CA LEU A 59 -3.16 -9.92 -1.78
C LEU A 59 -4.11 -11.02 -2.31
N ASN A 60 -4.81 -10.76 -3.41
CA ASN A 60 -5.67 -11.75 -4.06
C ASN A 60 -4.87 -12.97 -4.55
N GLN A 61 -3.63 -12.78 -5.02
CA GLN A 61 -2.74 -13.89 -5.39
C GLN A 61 -2.35 -14.74 -4.17
N ILE A 62 -2.10 -14.11 -3.02
CA ILE A 62 -1.83 -14.82 -1.77
C ILE A 62 -3.05 -15.69 -1.41
N TRP A 63 -4.26 -15.13 -1.38
CA TRP A 63 -5.48 -15.90 -1.08
C TRP A 63 -5.73 -17.03 -2.07
N SER A 64 -5.57 -16.77 -3.37
CA SER A 64 -5.74 -17.78 -4.40
C SER A 64 -4.74 -18.93 -4.25
N SER A 65 -3.54 -18.64 -3.76
CA SER A 65 -2.53 -19.65 -3.51
C SER A 65 -2.90 -20.60 -2.35
N TRP A 66 -3.73 -20.14 -1.42
CA TRP A 66 -4.17 -20.95 -0.26
C TRP A 66 -5.20 -22.00 -0.60
N VAL A 67 -6.01 -21.74 -1.64
CA VAL A 67 -7.06 -22.64 -2.13
C VAL A 67 -6.70 -23.30 -3.45
N HIS A 68 -5.42 -23.36 -3.78
CA HIS A 68 -4.93 -23.84 -5.07
C HIS A 68 -5.23 -25.33 -5.31
N ASP A 69 -5.08 -26.13 -4.28
CA ASP A 69 -5.33 -27.58 -4.30
C ASP A 69 -5.75 -28.08 -2.91
N GLU A 70 -6.35 -29.26 -2.86
CA GLU A 70 -6.85 -29.88 -1.63
C GLU A 70 -5.76 -30.13 -0.59
N HIS A 71 -4.56 -30.53 -1.02
CA HIS A 71 -3.45 -30.78 -0.12
C HIS A 71 -2.99 -29.49 0.56
N THR A 72 -2.78 -28.41 -0.21
CA THR A 72 -2.41 -27.07 0.32
C THR A 72 -3.47 -26.57 1.30
N THR A 73 -4.74 -26.67 0.95
CA THR A 73 -5.84 -26.24 1.82
C THR A 73 -5.87 -27.05 3.13
N SER A 74 -5.66 -28.37 3.05
CA SER A 74 -5.57 -29.25 4.21
C SER A 74 -4.38 -28.90 5.11
N VAL A 75 -3.20 -28.67 4.52
CA VAL A 75 -1.98 -28.28 5.26
C VAL A 75 -2.19 -26.95 5.99
N LEU A 76 -2.79 -25.95 5.35
CA LEU A 76 -3.06 -24.68 5.99
C LEU A 76 -4.07 -24.82 7.15
N ARG A 77 -5.17 -25.56 6.93
CA ARG A 77 -6.18 -25.84 7.97
C ARG A 77 -5.56 -26.53 9.19
N GLN A 78 -4.77 -27.57 8.97
CA GLN A 78 -4.08 -28.28 10.04
C GLN A 78 -3.01 -27.39 10.71
N GLY A 79 -2.24 -26.67 9.90
CA GLY A 79 -1.18 -25.80 10.35
C GLY A 79 -1.65 -24.65 11.23
N PHE A 80 -2.78 -24.02 10.91
CA PHE A 80 -3.39 -23.01 11.79
C PHE A 80 -3.93 -23.63 13.10
N GLY A 81 -4.31 -24.91 13.09
CA GLY A 81 -4.68 -25.65 14.30
C GLY A 81 -3.46 -26.01 15.17
N SER A 82 -2.37 -26.49 14.56
CA SER A 82 -1.08 -26.75 15.20
C SER A 82 0.02 -26.92 14.14
N PHE A 83 0.91 -25.96 14.06
CA PHE A 83 2.07 -25.98 13.14
C PHE A 83 3.07 -27.07 13.49
N ASP A 84 3.33 -27.29 14.79
CA ASP A 84 4.30 -28.28 15.27
C ASP A 84 3.92 -29.72 14.97
N ARG A 85 2.62 -29.99 14.75
CA ARG A 85 2.13 -31.33 14.36
C ARG A 85 2.28 -31.65 12.86
N LEU A 86 2.56 -30.65 12.04
CA LEU A 86 2.78 -30.85 10.62
C LEU A 86 4.08 -31.61 10.37
N THR A 87 4.12 -32.41 9.30
CA THR A 87 5.39 -32.96 8.80
C THR A 87 6.33 -31.83 8.39
N LYS A 88 7.64 -32.10 8.31
CA LYS A 88 8.61 -31.08 7.85
C LYS A 88 8.31 -30.55 6.44
N ALA A 89 7.80 -31.40 5.57
CA ALA A 89 7.38 -31.01 4.22
C ALA A 89 6.15 -30.08 4.28
N ASP A 90 5.17 -30.40 5.10
CA ASP A 90 3.95 -29.60 5.26
C ASP A 90 4.24 -28.29 6.00
N GLN A 91 5.18 -28.28 6.98
CA GLN A 91 5.66 -27.04 7.61
C GLN A 91 6.26 -26.10 6.56
N ALA A 92 7.05 -26.61 5.62
CA ALA A 92 7.61 -25.81 4.53
C ALA A 92 6.49 -25.25 3.62
N ILE A 93 5.47 -26.06 3.28
CA ILE A 93 4.30 -25.58 2.52
C ILE A 93 3.59 -24.48 3.29
N PHE A 94 3.31 -24.66 4.58
CA PHE A 94 2.66 -23.68 5.43
C PHE A 94 3.45 -22.35 5.45
N GLN A 95 4.76 -22.40 5.70
CA GLN A 95 5.64 -21.22 5.67
C GLN A 95 5.62 -20.50 4.32
N MET A 96 5.70 -21.24 3.21
CA MET A 96 5.65 -20.65 1.86
C MET A 96 4.30 -19.99 1.55
N ARG A 97 3.23 -20.37 2.22
CA ARG A 97 1.89 -19.79 2.02
C ARG A 97 1.58 -18.66 2.99
N VAL A 98 1.99 -18.76 4.24
CA VAL A 98 1.74 -17.75 5.28
C VAL A 98 2.79 -16.63 5.25
N GLY A 99 4.05 -16.94 4.97
CA GLY A 99 5.12 -15.94 4.89
C GLY A 99 4.84 -14.77 3.94
N PRO A 100 4.33 -14.98 2.71
CA PRO A 100 3.92 -13.89 1.83
C PRO A 100 2.86 -12.96 2.44
N LEU A 101 1.93 -13.46 3.25
CA LEU A 101 0.94 -12.63 3.95
C LEU A 101 1.62 -11.67 4.94
N VAL A 102 2.58 -12.17 5.71
CA VAL A 102 3.36 -11.35 6.65
C VAL A 102 4.23 -10.34 5.92
N ASN A 103 4.90 -10.75 4.83
CA ASN A 103 5.68 -9.82 4.01
C ASN A 103 4.81 -8.73 3.39
N HIS A 104 3.59 -9.06 3.00
CA HIS A 104 2.63 -8.10 2.47
C HIS A 104 2.18 -7.08 3.55
N TRP A 105 2.01 -7.53 4.79
CA TRP A 105 1.79 -6.65 5.93
C TRP A 105 2.98 -5.72 6.21
N LEU A 106 4.22 -6.21 6.17
CA LEU A 106 5.42 -5.38 6.33
C LEU A 106 5.47 -4.26 5.29
N LEU A 107 5.13 -4.55 4.04
CA LEU A 107 4.99 -3.55 2.99
C LEU A 107 3.86 -2.55 3.29
N ALA A 108 2.70 -3.04 3.73
CA ALA A 108 1.56 -2.19 4.06
C ALA A 108 1.87 -1.16 5.15
N ASN A 109 2.78 -1.47 6.07
CA ASN A 109 3.22 -0.53 7.13
C ASN A 109 4.14 0.58 6.60
N GLN A 110 4.85 0.37 5.49
CA GLN A 110 5.80 1.33 4.92
C GLN A 110 5.19 2.25 3.85
N LEU A 111 4.15 1.79 3.16
CA LEU A 111 3.58 2.49 2.02
C LEU A 111 2.78 3.75 2.37
N PRO A 112 2.05 3.83 3.51
CA PRO A 112 1.32 5.03 3.89
C PRO A 112 2.21 6.27 4.07
N GLU A 113 3.39 6.12 4.65
CA GLU A 113 4.34 7.24 4.84
C GLU A 113 4.82 7.82 3.51
N LYS A 114 4.82 7.00 2.45
CA LYS A 114 5.18 7.41 1.08
C LYS A 114 3.98 7.93 0.29
N GLY A 115 2.78 7.95 0.86
CA GLY A 115 1.54 8.31 0.17
C GLY A 115 1.10 7.31 -0.90
N LEU A 116 1.60 6.06 -0.84
CA LEU A 116 1.35 5.01 -1.83
C LEU A 116 0.27 4.00 -1.41
N LEU A 117 -0.23 4.10 -0.18
CA LEU A 117 -1.31 3.26 0.34
C LEU A 117 -2.14 4.07 1.34
N ALA A 118 -3.46 3.92 1.32
CA ALA A 118 -4.31 4.52 2.32
C ALA A 118 -4.04 3.92 3.72
N PRO A 119 -3.89 4.74 4.78
CA PRO A 119 -3.63 4.24 6.13
C PRO A 119 -4.64 3.21 6.63
N LYS A 120 -5.90 3.33 6.18
CA LYS A 120 -6.96 2.37 6.49
C LYS A 120 -6.63 0.95 6.02
N LEU A 121 -6.10 0.81 4.80
CA LEU A 121 -5.72 -0.51 4.25
C LEU A 121 -4.56 -1.14 5.03
N SER A 122 -3.60 -0.34 5.49
CA SER A 122 -2.54 -0.81 6.38
C SER A 122 -3.11 -1.34 7.71
N THR A 123 -4.04 -0.62 8.32
CA THR A 123 -4.70 -1.04 9.56
C THR A 123 -5.51 -2.33 9.36
N GLU A 124 -6.29 -2.42 8.28
CA GLU A 124 -7.05 -3.63 7.95
C GLU A 124 -6.14 -4.83 7.73
N MET A 125 -5.02 -4.64 7.03
CA MET A 125 -4.03 -5.69 6.83
C MET A 125 -3.39 -6.15 8.14
N HIS A 126 -3.09 -5.23 9.05
CA HIS A 126 -2.58 -5.55 10.38
C HIS A 126 -3.57 -6.46 11.13
N GLU A 127 -4.85 -6.11 11.15
CA GLU A 127 -5.89 -6.92 11.78
C GLU A 127 -5.99 -8.34 11.19
N VAL A 128 -5.89 -8.46 9.86
CA VAL A 128 -5.91 -9.75 9.15
C VAL A 128 -4.72 -10.62 9.58
N VAL A 129 -3.51 -10.07 9.60
CA VAL A 129 -2.30 -10.81 9.97
C VAL A 129 -2.33 -11.20 11.44
N VAL A 130 -2.70 -10.27 12.34
CA VAL A 130 -2.82 -10.58 13.76
C VAL A 130 -3.85 -11.68 14.01
N ALA A 131 -5.01 -11.65 13.32
CA ALA A 131 -6.02 -12.70 13.45
C ALA A 131 -5.51 -14.07 12.98
N ALA A 132 -4.80 -14.13 11.84
CA ALA A 132 -4.22 -15.36 11.32
C ALA A 132 -3.16 -15.95 12.27
N LEU A 133 -2.24 -15.10 12.74
CA LEU A 133 -1.15 -15.52 13.62
C LEU A 133 -1.60 -15.77 15.08
N SER A 134 -2.77 -15.28 15.51
CA SER A 134 -3.34 -15.56 16.83
C SER A 134 -4.00 -16.95 16.94
N THR A 135 -4.07 -17.72 15.86
CA THR A 135 -4.43 -19.13 15.92
C THR A 135 -3.35 -19.94 16.65
N PRO A 136 -3.66 -21.09 17.26
CA PRO A 136 -2.65 -21.88 17.95
C PRO A 136 -1.41 -22.17 17.09
N GLY A 137 -1.60 -22.71 15.91
CA GLY A 137 -0.49 -23.02 15.03
C GLY A 137 0.12 -21.80 14.32
N GLY A 138 -0.64 -20.72 14.13
CA GLY A 138 -0.12 -19.44 13.67
C GLY A 138 0.87 -18.85 14.66
N LEU A 139 0.59 -18.93 15.97
CA LEU A 139 1.50 -18.51 17.02
C LEU A 139 2.75 -19.39 17.08
N GLU A 140 2.60 -20.74 17.05
CA GLU A 140 3.72 -21.69 17.01
C GLU A 140 4.68 -21.35 15.84
N TYR A 141 4.13 -21.11 14.65
CA TYR A 141 4.89 -20.69 13.47
C TYR A 141 5.60 -19.36 13.70
N TRP A 142 4.88 -18.35 14.21
CA TRP A 142 5.40 -17.01 14.35
C TRP A 142 6.45 -16.89 15.46
N GLU A 143 6.37 -17.66 16.51
CA GLU A 143 7.42 -17.76 17.55
C GLU A 143 8.76 -18.29 16.97
N TYR A 144 8.68 -19.09 15.92
CA TYR A 144 9.86 -19.55 15.19
C TYR A 144 10.40 -18.48 14.22
N ASP A 145 9.53 -17.85 13.44
CA ASP A 145 9.90 -16.98 12.30
C ASP A 145 10.10 -15.50 12.70
N SER A 146 9.42 -15.01 13.73
CA SER A 146 9.45 -13.60 14.18
C SER A 146 10.81 -13.06 14.53
N LYS A 147 11.75 -13.93 14.88
CA LYS A 147 13.12 -13.56 15.30
C LYS A 147 13.96 -12.96 14.17
N ALA A 148 13.48 -13.04 12.93
CA ALA A 148 14.19 -12.57 11.75
C ALA A 148 14.20 -11.04 11.62
N THR A 149 13.21 -10.31 12.19
CA THR A 149 13.08 -8.85 12.04
C THR A 149 12.59 -8.18 13.33
N PRO A 150 13.00 -6.91 13.61
CA PRO A 150 12.46 -6.15 14.75
C PRO A 150 10.93 -6.02 14.71
N ASP A 151 10.35 -5.69 13.56
CA ASP A 151 8.90 -5.57 13.37
C ASP A 151 8.18 -6.89 13.65
N GLY A 152 8.84 -8.02 13.36
CA GLY A 152 8.34 -9.35 13.67
C GLY A 152 8.22 -9.61 15.16
N VAL A 153 9.14 -9.09 15.97
CA VAL A 153 9.09 -9.20 17.45
C VAL A 153 7.93 -8.38 17.99
N GLU A 154 7.73 -7.15 17.53
CA GLU A 154 6.61 -6.29 17.93
C GLU A 154 5.25 -6.93 17.56
N LEU A 155 5.13 -7.48 16.35
CA LEU A 155 3.94 -8.21 15.94
C LEU A 155 3.69 -9.43 16.83
N LEU A 156 4.74 -10.15 17.25
CA LEU A 156 4.59 -11.31 18.15
C LEU A 156 3.95 -10.93 19.49
N GLU A 157 4.35 -9.81 20.08
CA GLU A 157 3.75 -9.32 21.32
C GLU A 157 2.26 -8.98 21.11
N THR A 158 1.91 -8.30 20.02
CA THR A 158 0.52 -8.00 19.67
C THR A 158 -0.31 -9.27 19.48
N VAL A 159 0.24 -10.28 18.82
CA VAL A 159 -0.40 -11.59 18.61
C VAL A 159 -0.65 -12.29 19.94
N LYS A 160 0.33 -12.31 20.84
CA LYS A 160 0.21 -12.91 22.18
C LYS A 160 -0.85 -12.21 23.04
N GLU A 161 -0.88 -10.87 23.00
CA GLU A 161 -1.87 -10.10 23.75
C GLU A 161 -3.31 -10.36 23.26
N ARG A 162 -3.48 -10.64 21.97
CA ARG A 162 -4.79 -10.92 21.36
C ARG A 162 -5.26 -12.33 21.60
N GLN A 163 -4.36 -13.27 21.84
CA GLN A 163 -4.70 -14.68 22.00
C GLN A 163 -5.75 -14.89 23.08
N GLY A 164 -6.86 -15.55 22.75
CA GLY A 164 -7.99 -15.80 23.64
C GLY A 164 -8.89 -14.61 23.97
N LYS A 165 -8.61 -13.40 23.48
CA LYS A 165 -9.44 -12.19 23.71
C LYS A 165 -10.41 -11.88 22.58
N GLN A 166 -10.15 -12.39 21.37
CA GLN A 166 -11.00 -12.19 20.19
C GLN A 166 -11.14 -13.51 19.44
N PRO A 167 -12.20 -13.65 18.61
CA PRO A 167 -12.36 -14.81 17.75
C PRO A 167 -11.10 -15.03 16.91
N SER A 168 -10.63 -16.27 16.86
CA SER A 168 -9.53 -16.64 15.97
C SER A 168 -9.99 -16.61 14.52
N TRP A 169 -9.03 -16.57 13.59
CA TRP A 169 -9.33 -16.66 12.15
C TRP A 169 -10.21 -17.86 11.81
N ILE A 170 -9.98 -19.01 12.45
CA ILE A 170 -10.76 -20.24 12.26
C ILE A 170 -12.22 -20.05 12.67
N GLU A 171 -12.46 -19.33 13.78
CA GLU A 171 -13.83 -19.03 14.26
C GLU A 171 -14.57 -18.03 13.39
N LEU A 172 -13.83 -17.09 12.77
CA LEU A 172 -14.39 -16.11 11.82
C LEU A 172 -14.70 -16.72 10.45
N MET A 173 -14.07 -17.85 10.11
CA MET A 173 -14.26 -18.58 8.85
C MET A 173 -14.76 -20.00 9.11
N PRO A 174 -16.06 -20.19 9.44
CA PRO A 174 -16.58 -21.50 9.84
C PRO A 174 -16.43 -22.60 8.79
N TRP A 175 -16.31 -22.26 7.49
CA TRP A 175 -15.99 -23.18 6.40
C TRP A 175 -14.53 -23.67 6.41
N TRP A 176 -13.68 -23.07 7.24
CA TRP A 176 -12.30 -23.46 7.42
C TRP A 176 -12.07 -24.39 8.62
N GLY A 177 -13.09 -24.56 9.45
CA GLY A 177 -13.06 -25.42 10.64
C GLY A 177 -12.85 -26.90 10.31
N PRO A 178 -12.53 -27.74 11.31
CA PRO A 178 -12.53 -29.19 11.15
C PRO A 178 -13.94 -29.67 10.78
N ASP A 179 -14.02 -30.69 9.91
CA ASP A 179 -15.24 -31.40 9.57
C ASP A 179 -15.83 -32.09 10.80
#